data_6c40ae670f3e9704c856f24dda06719e
#
_entry.id   6c40ae670f3e9704c856f24dda06719e
#
_cell.length_a   1.000
_cell.length_b   1.000
_cell.length_c   1.000
_cell.angle_alpha   90.00
_cell.angle_beta   90.00
_cell.angle_gamma   90.00
#
_symmetry.space_group_name_H-M   'P 1'
#
loop_
_entity.id
_entity.type
_entity.pdbx_description
1 polymer ?
#
loop_
_entity_poly.entity_id
_entity_poly.type
_entity_poly.pdbx_seq_one_letter_code
_entity_poly.pdbx_strand_id
1 'polypeptide(L)'
;MPMGLPPYRPLSPEDLKKIDQTSRLILERVGIRILGQNYLDILKAAGAIIDQSDQKVRFESAWLDEFLARAPSQFVLYSRDGKNDVHLGEGVVHFANGGRVFRILDMGTGGYRLTMLRDVAHTATLVNHLKNISLYIIACQAHDVEPHYYHLNDFYHALNFTSKHVMGGCDDVEGVKQMLALAQLIAGGEEELREKPFVSVISNPISPLTIDANTLEILTICGSNGIPVTCAPAPISGATAPATLAGTLCQMHAEALAGVAITQVCSPGAKVLYGAVPSTMDMRHMEYTMGSVEMAIMNAAAVQLAKLYDFPIYASGGVTEAKRPDIQSGCEKTFSNLMVAMNGADLIHLA
;
A
#
# COMPACT_ATOMS: atom_id res chain seq x y z
N MET A 1 -3.78 -19.66 -12.46
CA MET A 1 -4.86 -20.17 -11.60
C MET A 1 -5.11 -21.64 -11.92
N PRO A 2 -4.97 -22.56 -10.96
CA PRO A 2 -5.12 -24.00 -11.25
C PRO A 2 -6.56 -24.49 -11.43
N MET A 3 -7.59 -23.66 -11.32
CA MET A 3 -9.00 -24.12 -11.34
C MET A 3 -9.78 -23.85 -12.62
N GLY A 4 -9.16 -23.33 -13.69
CA GLY A 4 -9.83 -23.16 -15.00
C GLY A 4 -11.04 -22.19 -15.00
N LEU A 5 -11.32 -21.51 -13.91
CA LEU A 5 -12.34 -20.48 -13.86
C LEU A 5 -11.80 -19.18 -14.46
N PRO A 6 -12.59 -18.50 -15.29
CA PRO A 6 -12.18 -17.20 -15.80
C PRO A 6 -12.04 -16.21 -14.61
N PRO A 7 -11.04 -15.31 -14.63
CA PRO A 7 -10.90 -14.29 -13.59
C PRO A 7 -12.15 -13.40 -13.58
N TYR A 8 -12.56 -12.96 -12.41
CA TYR A 8 -13.57 -11.91 -12.29
C TYR A 8 -12.97 -10.59 -12.83
N ARG A 9 -13.65 -9.97 -13.79
CA ARG A 9 -13.16 -8.73 -14.42
C ARG A 9 -14.28 -7.68 -14.41
N PRO A 10 -14.29 -6.75 -13.43
CA PRO A 10 -15.29 -5.71 -13.34
C PRO A 10 -15.23 -4.69 -14.50
N LEU A 11 -14.05 -4.52 -15.11
CA LEU A 11 -13.86 -3.61 -16.23
C LEU A 11 -13.72 -4.37 -17.56
N SER A 12 -14.42 -3.91 -18.58
CA SER A 12 -14.16 -4.32 -19.94
C SER A 12 -12.79 -3.79 -20.43
N PRO A 13 -12.21 -4.35 -21.50
CA PRO A 13 -10.97 -3.79 -22.07
C PRO A 13 -11.10 -2.32 -22.51
N GLU A 14 -12.29 -1.90 -22.95
CA GLU A 14 -12.57 -0.53 -23.34
C GLU A 14 -12.61 0.41 -22.11
N ASP A 15 -13.33 0.01 -21.06
CA ASP A 15 -13.39 0.79 -19.80
C ASP A 15 -12.02 0.91 -19.15
N LEU A 16 -11.25 -0.18 -19.13
CA LEU A 16 -9.90 -0.21 -18.61
C LEU A 16 -8.99 0.82 -19.32
N LYS A 17 -9.02 0.81 -20.67
CA LYS A 17 -8.28 1.78 -21.48
C LYS A 17 -8.74 3.21 -21.23
N LYS A 18 -10.05 3.43 -21.09
CA LYS A 18 -10.63 4.76 -20.84
C LYS A 18 -10.24 5.31 -19.48
N ILE A 19 -10.22 4.48 -18.43
CA ILE A 19 -9.77 4.87 -17.09
C ILE A 19 -8.29 5.22 -17.14
N ASP A 20 -7.43 4.37 -17.71
CA ASP A 20 -5.99 4.62 -17.84
C ASP A 20 -5.72 5.94 -18.58
N GLN A 21 -6.30 6.14 -19.75
CA GLN A 21 -6.14 7.37 -20.52
C GLN A 21 -6.61 8.61 -19.74
N THR A 22 -7.71 8.52 -19.01
CA THR A 22 -8.22 9.61 -18.17
C THR A 22 -7.26 9.92 -17.03
N SER A 23 -6.68 8.90 -16.40
CA SER A 23 -5.68 9.06 -15.33
C SER A 23 -4.41 9.75 -15.82
N ARG A 24 -3.93 9.39 -17.01
CA ARG A 24 -2.80 10.06 -17.66
C ARG A 24 -3.12 11.52 -18.01
N LEU A 25 -4.33 11.80 -18.49
CA LEU A 25 -4.79 13.17 -18.75
C LEU A 25 -4.89 13.99 -17.45
N ILE A 26 -5.27 13.39 -16.32
CA ILE A 26 -5.24 14.05 -15.02
C ILE A 26 -3.79 14.46 -14.68
N LEU A 27 -2.83 13.56 -14.83
CA LEU A 27 -1.42 13.87 -14.56
C LEU A 27 -0.82 14.90 -15.53
N GLU A 28 -1.25 14.89 -16.78
CA GLU A 28 -0.77 15.82 -17.80
C GLU A 28 -1.36 17.24 -17.65
N ARG A 29 -2.68 17.33 -17.35
CA ARG A 29 -3.39 18.62 -17.34
C ARG A 29 -3.56 19.24 -15.97
N VAL A 30 -3.85 18.43 -14.97
CA VAL A 30 -4.05 18.86 -13.58
C VAL A 30 -2.74 18.73 -12.80
N GLY A 31 -2.04 17.61 -12.95
CA GLY A 31 -0.82 17.27 -12.22
C GLY A 31 -1.08 16.80 -10.81
N ILE A 32 0.01 16.61 -10.07
CA ILE A 32 0.01 16.26 -8.65
C ILE A 32 0.76 17.33 -7.85
N ARG A 33 0.26 17.68 -6.68
CA ARG A 33 0.93 18.63 -5.78
C ARG A 33 2.05 17.94 -5.03
N ILE A 34 3.23 18.54 -5.04
CA ILE A 34 4.43 18.05 -4.35
C ILE A 34 4.82 19.07 -3.28
N LEU A 35 4.62 18.68 -2.01
CA LEU A 35 4.93 19.55 -0.86
C LEU A 35 6.39 19.36 -0.42
N GLY A 36 7.34 19.82 -1.26
CA GLY A 36 8.77 19.73 -0.96
C GLY A 36 9.61 20.34 -2.07
N GLN A 37 10.28 21.48 -1.81
CA GLN A 37 10.99 22.22 -2.84
C GLN A 37 12.13 21.42 -3.49
N ASN A 38 12.90 20.69 -2.70
CA ASN A 38 13.97 19.82 -3.18
C ASN A 38 13.46 18.78 -4.20
N TYR A 39 12.26 18.21 -3.96
CA TYR A 39 11.66 17.24 -4.87
C TYR A 39 11.11 17.87 -6.14
N LEU A 40 10.61 19.12 -6.07
CA LEU A 40 10.26 19.88 -7.27
C LEU A 40 11.49 20.08 -8.17
N ASP A 41 12.63 20.39 -7.57
CA ASP A 41 13.89 20.60 -8.32
C ASP A 41 14.41 19.29 -8.93
N ILE A 42 14.33 18.16 -8.20
CA ILE A 42 14.67 16.83 -8.69
C ILE A 42 13.77 16.44 -9.88
N LEU A 43 12.45 16.60 -9.74
CA LEU A 43 11.49 16.27 -10.79
C LEU A 43 11.65 17.17 -12.02
N LYS A 44 11.95 18.46 -11.82
CA LYS A 44 12.27 19.40 -12.90
C LYS A 44 13.53 18.96 -13.66
N ALA A 45 14.57 18.57 -12.95
CA ALA A 45 15.81 18.08 -13.55
C ALA A 45 15.58 16.77 -14.34
N ALA A 46 14.61 15.96 -13.93
CA ALA A 46 14.16 14.76 -14.65
C ALA A 46 13.21 15.05 -15.82
N GLY A 47 12.91 16.33 -16.11
CA GLY A 47 12.10 16.74 -17.27
C GLY A 47 10.60 16.88 -17.01
N ALA A 48 10.14 16.80 -15.76
CA ALA A 48 8.75 17.06 -15.43
C ALA A 48 8.42 18.56 -15.53
N ILE A 49 7.16 18.87 -15.83
CA ILE A 49 6.68 20.26 -15.97
C ILE A 49 6.24 20.76 -14.60
N ILE A 50 6.90 21.79 -14.09
CA ILE A 50 6.66 22.34 -12.75
C ILE A 50 5.90 23.65 -12.81
N ASP A 51 4.79 23.73 -12.07
CA ASP A 51 4.14 24.97 -11.71
C ASP A 51 4.55 25.37 -10.28
N GLN A 52 5.50 26.30 -10.18
CA GLN A 52 6.05 26.74 -8.90
C GLN A 52 5.03 27.44 -8.02
N SER A 53 4.04 28.12 -8.61
CA SER A 53 3.06 28.90 -7.84
C SER A 53 2.13 28.00 -7.03
N ASP A 54 1.77 26.84 -7.56
CA ASP A 54 0.85 25.86 -6.98
C ASP A 54 1.56 24.62 -6.45
N GLN A 55 2.89 24.55 -6.57
CA GLN A 55 3.71 23.36 -6.28
C GLN A 55 3.20 22.11 -7.01
N LYS A 56 2.68 22.29 -8.22
CA LYS A 56 2.15 21.20 -9.06
C LYS A 56 3.17 20.71 -10.05
N VAL A 57 3.21 19.40 -10.18
CA VAL A 57 4.03 18.70 -11.17
C VAL A 57 3.11 18.02 -12.17
N ARG A 58 3.32 18.30 -13.44
CA ARG A 58 2.61 17.65 -14.56
C ARG A 58 3.56 16.74 -15.31
N PHE A 59 3.04 15.62 -15.77
CA PHE A 59 3.80 14.59 -16.45
C PHE A 59 3.23 14.33 -17.83
N GLU A 60 4.02 14.48 -18.86
CA GLU A 60 3.66 14.04 -20.21
C GLU A 60 3.62 12.49 -20.26
N SER A 61 2.78 11.93 -21.13
CA SER A 61 2.66 10.46 -21.23
C SER A 61 3.99 9.77 -21.52
N ALA A 62 4.84 10.34 -22.38
CA ALA A 62 6.15 9.78 -22.70
C ALA A 62 7.09 9.77 -21.48
N TRP A 63 7.02 10.80 -20.65
CA TRP A 63 7.77 10.88 -19.39
C TRP A 63 7.30 9.78 -18.42
N LEU A 64 5.98 9.62 -18.27
CA LEU A 64 5.43 8.56 -17.42
C LEU A 64 5.91 7.18 -17.90
N ASP A 65 5.80 6.89 -19.20
CA ASP A 65 6.22 5.60 -19.76
C ASP A 65 7.70 5.31 -19.51
N GLU A 66 8.57 6.31 -19.61
CA GLU A 66 10.00 6.16 -19.34
C GLU A 66 10.27 5.74 -17.89
N PHE A 67 9.66 6.44 -16.92
CA PHE A 67 9.95 6.18 -15.51
C PHE A 67 9.20 4.95 -14.98
N LEU A 68 7.97 4.71 -15.42
CA LEU A 68 7.22 3.50 -15.05
C LEU A 68 7.91 2.21 -15.52
N ALA A 69 8.55 2.24 -16.71
CA ALA A 69 9.28 1.09 -17.25
C ALA A 69 10.53 0.70 -16.43
N ARG A 70 10.99 1.55 -15.51
CA ARG A 70 12.13 1.25 -14.62
C ARG A 70 11.74 0.42 -13.40
N ALA A 71 10.45 0.40 -13.05
CA ALA A 71 9.97 -0.36 -11.91
C ALA A 71 9.99 -1.86 -12.20
N PRO A 72 10.54 -2.69 -11.30
CA PRO A 72 10.58 -4.14 -11.52
C PRO A 72 9.15 -4.73 -11.45
N SER A 73 8.82 -5.57 -12.43
CA SER A 73 7.54 -6.28 -12.50
C SER A 73 7.46 -7.48 -11.56
N GLN A 74 8.60 -7.94 -11.05
CA GLN A 74 8.70 -9.08 -10.13
C GLN A 74 9.79 -8.83 -9.09
N PHE A 75 9.51 -9.14 -7.84
CA PHE A 75 10.51 -9.14 -6.77
C PHE A 75 10.04 -9.96 -5.57
N VAL A 76 10.95 -10.21 -4.65
CA VAL A 76 10.70 -11.04 -3.47
C VAL A 76 10.65 -10.16 -2.21
N LEU A 77 9.63 -10.37 -1.39
CA LEU A 77 9.59 -9.93 0.01
C LEU A 77 10.15 -11.07 0.85
N TYR A 78 11.39 -10.95 1.28
CA TYR A 78 12.09 -12.01 1.98
C TYR A 78 11.59 -12.19 3.41
N SER A 79 11.54 -13.42 3.88
CA SER A 79 11.37 -13.77 5.28
C SER A 79 12.75 -13.88 5.94
N ARG A 80 12.83 -13.68 7.27
CA ARG A 80 14.12 -13.78 7.98
C ARG A 80 14.72 -15.20 8.02
N ASP A 81 13.88 -16.22 7.91
CA ASP A 81 14.29 -17.62 7.92
C ASP A 81 14.38 -18.27 6.54
N GLY A 82 14.06 -17.51 5.48
CA GLY A 82 14.05 -17.99 4.08
C GLY A 82 13.00 -19.05 3.76
N LYS A 83 12.02 -19.29 4.66
CA LYS A 83 11.00 -20.35 4.49
C LYS A 83 9.65 -19.81 4.05
N ASN A 84 9.43 -18.52 4.21
CA ASN A 84 8.16 -17.86 3.96
C ASN A 84 8.34 -16.66 3.00
N ASP A 85 9.24 -16.78 2.04
CA ASP A 85 9.46 -15.74 1.05
C ASP A 85 8.23 -15.57 0.17
N VAL A 86 7.90 -14.31 -0.13
CA VAL A 86 6.72 -13.93 -0.89
C VAL A 86 7.15 -13.42 -2.26
N HIS A 87 6.87 -14.19 -3.29
CA HIS A 87 7.20 -13.89 -4.68
C HIS A 87 6.06 -13.11 -5.32
N LEU A 88 6.31 -11.84 -5.64
CA LEU A 88 5.33 -10.95 -6.25
C LEU A 88 5.52 -10.87 -7.78
N GLY A 89 4.41 -10.72 -8.51
CA GLY A 89 4.41 -10.64 -9.97
C GLY A 89 4.35 -11.99 -10.68
N GLU A 90 4.32 -13.10 -9.96
CA GLU A 90 4.31 -14.47 -10.52
C GLU A 90 2.89 -15.05 -10.69
N GLY A 91 1.85 -14.25 -10.49
CA GLY A 91 0.45 -14.70 -10.62
C GLY A 91 -0.06 -15.53 -9.43
N VAL A 92 0.64 -15.50 -8.31
CA VAL A 92 0.24 -16.10 -7.04
C VAL A 92 -0.40 -15.03 -6.17
N VAL A 93 -1.53 -15.38 -5.52
CA VAL A 93 -2.22 -14.49 -4.60
C VAL A 93 -1.74 -14.76 -3.17
N HIS A 94 -1.20 -13.74 -2.53
CA HIS A 94 -0.76 -13.77 -1.14
C HIS A 94 -1.70 -12.96 -0.25
N PHE A 95 -1.94 -13.44 0.96
CA PHE A 95 -2.73 -12.75 1.97
C PHE A 95 -1.85 -12.27 3.11
N ALA A 96 -2.13 -11.05 3.59
CA ALA A 96 -1.56 -10.49 4.79
C ALA A 96 -2.67 -10.04 5.73
N ASN A 97 -2.38 -9.94 7.02
CA ASN A 97 -3.32 -9.30 7.95
C ASN A 97 -3.47 -7.82 7.63
N GLY A 98 -4.52 -7.19 8.16
CA GLY A 98 -4.69 -5.75 8.12
C GLY A 98 -3.79 -5.03 9.12
N GLY A 99 -3.58 -3.79 8.90
CA GLY A 99 -2.85 -2.89 9.77
C GLY A 99 -3.47 -1.50 9.59
N ARG A 100 -3.24 -0.69 10.36
CA ARG A 100 -2.69 -0.21 11.57
C ARG A 100 -3.85 0.41 12.36
N VAL A 101 -4.33 -0.30 13.39
CA VAL A 101 -5.45 0.19 14.18
C VAL A 101 -4.96 0.84 15.48
N PHE A 102 -5.77 1.75 16.03
CA PHE A 102 -5.50 2.46 17.28
C PHE A 102 -6.24 1.86 18.48
N ARG A 103 -7.25 1.03 18.20
CA ARG A 103 -8.07 0.37 19.21
C ARG A 103 -8.31 -1.08 18.83
N ILE A 104 -8.43 -1.93 19.82
CA ILE A 104 -8.74 -3.35 19.67
C ILE A 104 -9.94 -3.72 20.55
N LEU A 105 -10.78 -4.62 20.06
CA LEU A 105 -11.79 -5.27 20.87
C LEU A 105 -11.10 -6.28 21.80
N ASP A 106 -11.10 -5.99 23.10
CA ASP A 106 -10.48 -6.84 24.09
C ASP A 106 -11.36 -8.07 24.35
N MET A 107 -10.84 -9.24 24.06
CA MET A 107 -11.59 -10.51 24.15
C MET A 107 -11.94 -10.89 25.59
N GLY A 108 -11.18 -10.40 26.59
CA GLY A 108 -11.44 -10.69 27.99
C GLY A 108 -12.55 -9.84 28.59
N THR A 109 -12.62 -8.57 28.19
CA THR A 109 -13.60 -7.61 28.71
C THR A 109 -14.79 -7.37 27.81
N GLY A 110 -14.67 -7.70 26.50
CA GLY A 110 -15.67 -7.40 25.48
C GLY A 110 -15.79 -5.90 25.14
N GLY A 111 -14.87 -5.08 25.64
CA GLY A 111 -14.82 -3.63 25.40
C GLY A 111 -13.69 -3.21 24.48
N TYR A 112 -13.78 -2.01 23.89
CA TYR A 112 -12.69 -1.44 23.11
C TYR A 112 -11.66 -0.76 24.00
N ARG A 113 -10.39 -1.01 23.75
CA ARG A 113 -9.27 -0.32 24.42
C ARG A 113 -8.22 0.14 23.42
N LEU A 114 -7.34 1.04 23.84
CA LEU A 114 -6.16 1.41 23.07
C LEU A 114 -5.23 0.20 22.91
N THR A 115 -4.56 0.13 21.79
CA THR A 115 -3.57 -0.90 21.46
C THR A 115 -2.25 -0.64 22.18
N MET A 116 -1.52 -1.72 22.46
CA MET A 116 -0.28 -1.72 23.22
C MET A 116 0.77 -2.58 22.49
N LEU A 117 2.04 -2.51 22.86
CA LEU A 117 3.11 -3.34 22.29
C LEU A 117 2.84 -4.83 22.37
N ARG A 118 2.20 -5.29 23.45
CA ARG A 118 1.79 -6.69 23.57
C ARG A 118 0.83 -7.12 22.46
N ASP A 119 0.02 -6.22 21.91
CA ASP A 119 -0.91 -6.53 20.83
C ASP A 119 -0.17 -6.72 19.52
N VAL A 120 0.89 -5.93 19.27
CA VAL A 120 1.81 -6.14 18.16
C VAL A 120 2.47 -7.53 18.26
N ALA A 121 2.99 -7.88 19.42
CA ALA A 121 3.61 -9.18 19.67
C ALA A 121 2.64 -10.35 19.50
N HIS A 122 1.42 -10.26 20.05
CA HIS A 122 0.40 -11.31 19.95
C HIS A 122 -0.08 -11.49 18.50
N THR A 123 -0.32 -10.41 17.75
CA THR A 123 -0.75 -10.50 16.35
C THR A 123 0.38 -11.03 15.46
N ALA A 124 1.63 -10.62 15.68
CA ALA A 124 2.80 -11.16 14.98
C ALA A 124 2.95 -12.66 15.23
N THR A 125 2.82 -13.10 16.51
CA THR A 125 2.84 -14.53 16.87
C THR A 125 1.74 -15.31 16.18
N LEU A 126 0.51 -14.78 16.19
CA LEU A 126 -0.62 -15.42 15.52
C LEU A 126 -0.35 -15.59 14.02
N VAL A 127 0.05 -14.52 13.33
CA VAL A 127 0.36 -14.54 11.90
C VAL A 127 1.52 -15.48 11.59
N ASN A 128 2.52 -15.57 12.47
CA ASN A 128 3.64 -16.50 12.28
C ASN A 128 3.18 -17.96 12.19
N HIS A 129 2.09 -18.34 12.90
CA HIS A 129 1.54 -19.70 12.91
C HIS A 129 0.49 -19.94 11.81
N LEU A 130 -0.03 -18.90 11.17
CA LEU A 130 -1.05 -19.01 10.11
C LEU A 130 -0.40 -19.27 8.75
N LYS A 131 -0.44 -20.50 8.25
CA LYS A 131 0.21 -20.90 6.98
C LYS A 131 -0.26 -20.09 5.76
N ASN A 132 -1.54 -19.69 5.73
CA ASN A 132 -2.15 -19.00 4.59
C ASN A 132 -2.05 -17.48 4.68
N ILE A 133 -1.45 -16.94 5.72
CA ILE A 133 -1.08 -15.52 5.82
C ILE A 133 0.42 -15.44 5.54
N SER A 134 0.78 -14.86 4.40
CA SER A 134 2.14 -14.96 3.84
C SER A 134 3.13 -14.03 4.52
N LEU A 135 2.70 -12.85 4.98
CA LEU A 135 3.53 -11.86 5.66
C LEU A 135 2.76 -11.17 6.79
N TYR A 136 3.47 -10.49 7.66
CA TYR A 136 2.89 -9.70 8.74
C TYR A 136 2.91 -8.21 8.40
N ILE A 137 1.73 -7.58 8.38
CA ILE A 137 1.61 -6.13 8.42
C ILE A 137 1.46 -5.72 9.88
N ILE A 138 2.21 -4.71 10.34
CA ILE A 138 2.11 -4.21 11.72
C ILE A 138 0.67 -3.82 11.99
N ALA A 139 -0.02 -4.64 12.79
CA ALA A 139 -1.48 -4.64 12.90
C ALA A 139 -2.02 -3.42 13.66
N CYS A 140 -1.23 -2.86 14.57
CA CYS A 140 -1.69 -1.77 15.44
C CYS A 140 -0.53 -0.87 15.86
N GLN A 141 -0.87 0.36 16.24
CA GLN A 141 0.05 1.32 16.84
C GLN A 141 0.04 1.17 18.35
N ALA A 142 1.20 0.98 18.96
CA ALA A 142 1.32 0.93 20.40
C ALA A 142 1.14 2.32 21.05
N HIS A 143 0.35 2.40 22.11
CA HIS A 143 0.12 3.64 22.86
C HIS A 143 0.79 3.66 24.24
N ASP A 144 1.49 2.58 24.60
CA ASP A 144 2.24 2.42 25.86
C ASP A 144 3.73 2.66 25.69
N VAL A 145 4.12 3.34 24.60
CA VAL A 145 5.51 3.75 24.31
C VAL A 145 5.58 5.25 24.03
N GLU A 146 6.76 5.83 24.21
CA GLU A 146 6.99 7.22 23.83
C GLU A 146 6.82 7.43 22.32
N PRO A 147 6.11 8.50 21.89
CA PRO A 147 5.82 8.74 20.48
C PRO A 147 7.03 8.73 19.56
N HIS A 148 8.18 9.24 20.03
CA HIS A 148 9.43 9.30 19.25
C HIS A 148 10.00 7.91 18.88
N TYR A 149 9.67 6.88 19.65
CA TYR A 149 10.19 5.52 19.46
C TYR A 149 9.15 4.48 19.09
N TYR A 150 7.91 4.89 18.78
CA TYR A 150 6.87 3.89 18.55
C TYR A 150 7.14 3.06 17.29
N HIS A 151 7.64 3.63 16.20
CA HIS A 151 8.00 2.87 14.98
C HIS A 151 9.10 1.84 15.26
N LEU A 152 10.16 2.25 15.97
CA LEU A 152 11.23 1.35 16.37
C LEU A 152 10.68 0.19 17.19
N ASN A 153 9.83 0.47 18.17
CA ASN A 153 9.26 -0.54 19.05
C ASN A 153 8.27 -1.46 18.30
N ASP A 154 7.46 -0.91 17.40
CA ASP A 154 6.53 -1.70 16.58
C ASP A 154 7.31 -2.70 15.69
N PHE A 155 8.34 -2.26 14.98
CA PHE A 155 9.18 -3.15 14.17
C PHE A 155 10.00 -4.13 15.03
N TYR A 156 10.54 -3.69 16.16
CA TYR A 156 11.29 -4.56 17.07
C TYR A 156 10.42 -5.70 17.61
N HIS A 157 9.22 -5.40 18.09
CA HIS A 157 8.27 -6.42 18.55
C HIS A 157 7.79 -7.30 17.41
N ALA A 158 7.44 -6.73 16.27
CA ALA A 158 7.06 -7.52 15.11
C ALA A 158 8.15 -8.55 14.74
N LEU A 159 9.37 -8.08 14.56
CA LEU A 159 10.51 -8.93 14.17
C LEU A 159 10.88 -9.96 15.23
N ASN A 160 10.67 -9.73 16.52
CA ASN A 160 10.91 -10.74 17.55
C ASN A 160 9.87 -11.87 17.54
N PHE A 161 8.65 -11.63 17.09
CA PHE A 161 7.54 -12.57 17.22
C PHE A 161 7.09 -13.21 15.90
N THR A 162 7.67 -12.80 14.75
CA THR A 162 7.50 -13.50 13.48
C THR A 162 8.81 -13.60 12.72
N SER A 163 9.03 -14.70 12.00
CA SER A 163 10.12 -14.85 11.02
C SER A 163 9.69 -14.45 9.62
N LYS A 164 8.40 -14.22 9.38
CA LYS A 164 7.87 -13.77 8.08
C LYS A 164 8.33 -12.35 7.77
N HIS A 165 8.19 -11.95 6.52
CA HIS A 165 8.39 -10.56 6.11
C HIS A 165 7.51 -9.62 6.93
N VAL A 166 8.06 -8.49 7.37
CA VAL A 166 7.32 -7.46 8.14
C VAL A 166 7.14 -6.21 7.31
N MET A 167 5.89 -5.85 7.06
CA MET A 167 5.50 -4.62 6.39
C MET A 167 4.91 -3.64 7.42
N GLY A 168 5.31 -2.38 7.35
CA GLY A 168 4.77 -1.36 8.25
C GLY A 168 4.69 0.02 7.61
N GLY A 169 3.93 0.93 8.21
CA GLY A 169 3.98 2.35 7.90
C GLY A 169 5.02 3.04 8.78
N CYS A 170 5.68 4.05 8.25
CA CYS A 170 6.41 5.03 9.03
C CYS A 170 5.81 6.41 8.77
N ASP A 171 5.53 7.15 9.82
CA ASP A 171 4.86 8.45 9.70
C ASP A 171 5.86 9.59 9.48
N ASP A 172 7.14 9.34 9.77
CA ASP A 172 8.20 10.32 9.62
C ASP A 172 9.54 9.67 9.21
N VAL A 173 10.45 10.53 8.78
CA VAL A 173 11.80 10.16 8.32
C VAL A 173 12.63 9.53 9.44
N GLU A 174 12.45 9.98 10.67
CA GLU A 174 13.21 9.45 11.81
C GLU A 174 12.79 8.00 12.09
N GLY A 175 11.49 7.70 12.04
CA GLY A 175 10.99 6.33 12.17
C GLY A 175 11.55 5.37 11.11
N VAL A 176 11.67 5.84 9.85
CA VAL A 176 12.32 5.05 8.78
C VAL A 176 13.80 4.80 9.08
N LYS A 177 14.54 5.81 9.54
CA LYS A 177 15.97 5.67 9.89
C LYS A 177 16.16 4.69 11.04
N GLN A 178 15.30 4.76 12.07
CA GLN A 178 15.32 3.83 13.19
C GLN A 178 15.00 2.39 12.76
N MET A 179 13.98 2.21 11.91
CA MET A 179 13.65 0.91 11.33
C MET A 179 14.82 0.34 10.50
N LEU A 180 15.44 1.17 9.65
CA LEU A 180 16.60 0.76 8.85
C LEU A 180 17.77 0.33 9.72
N ALA A 181 18.13 1.12 10.72
CA ALA A 181 19.22 0.79 11.63
C ALA A 181 18.97 -0.54 12.36
N LEU A 182 17.74 -0.77 12.82
CA LEU A 182 17.33 -2.03 13.42
C LEU A 182 17.45 -3.19 12.42
N ALA A 183 16.94 -3.01 11.21
CA ALA A 183 16.95 -4.05 10.18
C ALA A 183 18.37 -4.38 9.72
N GLN A 184 19.24 -3.39 9.54
CA GLN A 184 20.66 -3.58 9.21
C GLN A 184 21.40 -4.34 10.32
N LEU A 185 21.14 -4.00 11.58
CA LEU A 185 21.72 -4.72 12.72
C LEU A 185 21.31 -6.20 12.72
N ILE A 186 20.04 -6.50 12.45
CA ILE A 186 19.51 -7.88 12.39
C ILE A 186 20.04 -8.63 11.18
N ALA A 187 20.18 -7.96 10.02
CA ALA A 187 20.71 -8.55 8.79
C ALA A 187 22.20 -8.89 8.88
N GLY A 188 22.94 -8.18 9.73
CA GLY A 188 24.39 -8.26 9.82
C GLY A 188 25.14 -7.19 9.04
N GLY A 189 24.42 -6.31 8.36
CA GLY A 189 24.98 -5.19 7.60
C GLY A 189 23.99 -4.57 6.61
N GLU A 190 24.44 -3.50 5.96
CA GLU A 190 23.66 -2.78 4.94
C GLU A 190 23.49 -3.61 3.67
N GLU A 191 24.56 -4.23 3.19
CA GLU A 191 24.56 -5.02 1.96
C GLU A 191 23.72 -6.28 2.10
N GLU A 192 23.78 -6.95 3.25
CA GLU A 192 22.97 -8.12 3.57
C GLU A 192 21.48 -7.78 3.59
N LEU A 193 21.13 -6.63 4.16
CA LEU A 193 19.75 -6.16 4.16
C LEU A 193 19.27 -5.79 2.74
N ARG A 194 20.12 -5.13 1.95
CA ARG A 194 19.82 -4.74 0.56
C ARG A 194 19.56 -5.95 -0.32
N GLU A 195 20.35 -7.01 -0.15
CA GLU A 195 20.22 -8.27 -0.90
C GLU A 195 18.90 -8.98 -0.54
N LYS A 196 18.61 -9.09 0.76
CA LYS A 196 17.44 -9.83 1.26
C LYS A 196 16.64 -8.99 2.28
N PRO A 197 15.94 -7.94 1.83
CA PRO A 197 15.14 -7.11 2.72
C PRO A 197 13.95 -7.89 3.27
N PHE A 198 13.93 -8.10 4.58
CA PHE A 198 12.84 -8.76 5.31
C PHE A 198 11.85 -7.77 5.93
N VAL A 199 12.00 -6.50 5.61
CA VAL A 199 11.08 -5.42 5.95
C VAL A 199 10.69 -4.64 4.70
N SER A 200 9.49 -4.03 4.72
CA SER A 200 9.02 -3.10 3.70
C SER A 200 8.17 -2.00 4.30
N VAL A 201 8.00 -0.91 3.58
CA VAL A 201 7.30 0.27 4.07
C VAL A 201 6.12 0.62 3.18
N ILE A 202 4.97 0.94 3.80
CA ILE A 202 3.81 1.53 3.15
C ILE A 202 3.88 3.04 3.36
N SER A 203 3.85 3.81 2.28
CA SER A 203 3.78 5.26 2.32
C SER A 203 2.77 5.75 1.31
N ASN A 204 1.78 6.51 1.79
CA ASN A 204 0.58 6.82 1.02
C ASN A 204 0.58 8.28 0.56
N PRO A 205 0.22 8.54 -0.72
CA PRO A 205 -0.16 9.86 -1.16
C PRO A 205 -1.37 10.39 -0.37
N ILE A 206 -1.50 11.69 -0.28
CA ILE A 206 -2.66 12.35 0.30
C ILE A 206 -3.67 12.62 -0.81
N SER A 207 -4.78 11.91 -0.81
CA SER A 207 -5.86 12.16 -1.77
C SER A 207 -6.64 13.44 -1.41
N PRO A 208 -6.93 14.36 -2.37
CA PRO A 208 -6.66 14.20 -3.80
C PRO A 208 -5.27 14.72 -4.24
N LEU A 209 -4.63 13.96 -5.10
CA LEU A 209 -3.50 14.38 -5.94
C LEU A 209 -2.39 15.16 -5.20
N THR A 210 -1.97 14.70 -4.02
CA THR A 210 -0.93 15.38 -3.22
C THR A 210 0.05 14.36 -2.66
N ILE A 211 1.35 14.67 -2.71
CA ILE A 211 2.40 13.93 -2.01
C ILE A 211 3.21 14.93 -1.19
N ASP A 212 3.31 14.69 0.10
CA ASP A 212 4.11 15.53 1.00
C ASP A 212 5.59 15.17 0.98
N ALA A 213 6.43 16.09 1.48
CA ALA A 213 7.88 15.92 1.51
C ALA A 213 8.30 14.71 2.32
N ASN A 214 7.60 14.41 3.39
CA ASN A 214 7.91 13.31 4.28
C ASN A 214 7.69 11.96 3.58
N THR A 215 6.55 11.80 2.88
CA THR A 215 6.28 10.63 2.03
C THR A 215 7.38 10.44 0.98
N LEU A 216 7.80 11.51 0.30
CA LEU A 216 8.85 11.43 -0.73
C LEU A 216 10.22 11.05 -0.14
N GLU A 217 10.56 11.60 1.02
CA GLU A 217 11.79 11.27 1.72
C GLU A 217 11.81 9.78 2.14
N ILE A 218 10.70 9.28 2.68
CA ILE A 218 10.52 7.87 3.04
C ILE A 218 10.72 6.96 1.82
N LEU A 219 10.06 7.26 0.70
CA LEU A 219 10.19 6.49 -0.54
C LEU A 219 11.63 6.51 -1.06
N THR A 220 12.31 7.67 -0.98
CA THR A 220 13.69 7.86 -1.43
C THR A 220 14.67 7.07 -0.55
N ILE A 221 14.56 7.18 0.78
CA ILE A 221 15.42 6.46 1.72
C ILE A 221 15.23 4.94 1.56
N CYS A 222 13.99 4.48 1.52
CA CYS A 222 13.73 3.05 1.35
C CYS A 222 14.24 2.53 0.01
N GLY A 223 13.92 3.21 -1.09
CA GLY A 223 14.34 2.79 -2.42
C GLY A 223 15.86 2.74 -2.58
N SER A 224 16.58 3.75 -2.08
CA SER A 224 18.05 3.80 -2.15
C SER A 224 18.73 2.73 -1.27
N ASN A 225 18.05 2.24 -0.24
CA ASN A 225 18.52 1.12 0.60
C ASN A 225 18.00 -0.26 0.16
N GLY A 226 17.33 -0.35 -0.99
CA GLY A 226 16.80 -1.63 -1.50
C GLY A 226 15.57 -2.16 -0.76
N ILE A 227 15.00 -1.37 0.15
CA ILE A 227 13.79 -1.72 0.90
C ILE A 227 12.56 -1.56 -0.01
N PRO A 228 11.73 -2.60 -0.18
CA PRO A 228 10.51 -2.49 -0.97
C PRO A 228 9.54 -1.48 -0.36
N VAL A 229 8.88 -0.71 -1.21
CA VAL A 229 7.87 0.28 -0.80
C VAL A 229 6.53 0.00 -1.44
N THR A 230 5.47 0.36 -0.75
CA THR A 230 4.11 0.34 -1.28
C THR A 230 3.61 1.77 -1.32
N CYS A 231 3.27 2.26 -2.51
CA CYS A 231 2.62 3.55 -2.69
C CYS A 231 1.13 3.28 -2.87
N ALA A 232 0.33 3.46 -1.82
CA ALA A 232 -1.06 3.02 -1.77
C ALA A 232 -2.04 4.20 -1.58
N PRO A 233 -2.43 4.90 -2.66
CA PRO A 233 -3.46 5.92 -2.56
C PRO A 233 -4.77 5.33 -2.01
N ALA A 234 -5.41 6.10 -1.12
CA ALA A 234 -6.64 5.71 -0.44
C ALA A 234 -7.76 6.74 -0.66
N PRO A 235 -8.16 7.04 -1.91
CA PRO A 235 -9.23 7.99 -2.16
C PRO A 235 -10.58 7.44 -1.71
N ILE A 236 -11.39 8.34 -1.14
CA ILE A 236 -12.74 8.01 -0.65
C ILE A 236 -13.76 8.61 -1.62
N SER A 237 -14.50 7.77 -2.30
CA SER A 237 -15.57 8.15 -3.23
C SER A 237 -16.62 9.01 -2.52
N GLY A 238 -16.84 10.21 -3.01
CA GLY A 238 -17.76 11.18 -2.41
C GLY A 238 -17.16 12.07 -1.31
N ALA A 239 -15.88 11.87 -0.94
CA ALA A 239 -15.17 12.71 0.03
C ALA A 239 -13.86 13.27 -0.53
N THR A 240 -12.82 12.45 -0.64
CA THR A 240 -11.50 12.84 -1.16
C THR A 240 -11.31 12.46 -2.64
N ALA A 241 -12.38 11.96 -3.26
CA ALA A 241 -12.44 11.61 -4.68
C ALA A 241 -13.84 11.90 -5.24
N PRO A 242 -14.01 11.89 -6.59
CA PRO A 242 -15.33 12.00 -7.20
C PRO A 242 -16.31 10.95 -6.66
N ALA A 243 -17.61 11.27 -6.61
CA ALA A 243 -18.64 10.36 -6.09
C ALA A 243 -18.87 9.12 -6.97
N THR A 244 -18.44 9.13 -8.22
CA THR A 244 -18.56 7.98 -9.12
C THR A 244 -17.39 7.04 -8.96
N LEU A 245 -17.63 5.72 -8.98
CA LEU A 245 -16.57 4.70 -8.86
C LEU A 245 -15.51 4.83 -9.95
N ALA A 246 -15.92 5.11 -11.18
CA ALA A 246 -15.00 5.33 -12.30
C ALA A 246 -14.12 6.58 -12.09
N GLY A 247 -14.69 7.68 -11.58
CA GLY A 247 -13.93 8.89 -11.24
C GLY A 247 -12.92 8.65 -10.12
N THR A 248 -13.33 7.91 -9.09
CA THR A 248 -12.43 7.50 -7.99
C THR A 248 -11.30 6.62 -8.50
N LEU A 249 -11.59 5.66 -9.39
CA LEU A 249 -10.57 4.82 -10.02
C LEU A 249 -9.59 5.62 -10.88
N CYS A 250 -10.07 6.62 -11.65
CA CYS A 250 -9.19 7.49 -12.42
C CYS A 250 -8.23 8.28 -11.52
N GLN A 251 -8.72 8.84 -10.43
CA GLN A 251 -7.87 9.57 -9.47
C GLN A 251 -6.88 8.63 -8.78
N MET A 252 -7.37 7.51 -8.23
CA MET A 252 -6.52 6.52 -7.57
C MET A 252 -5.38 6.04 -8.47
N HIS A 253 -5.72 5.71 -9.74
CA HIS A 253 -4.74 5.24 -10.70
C HIS A 253 -3.71 6.32 -11.04
N ALA A 254 -4.14 7.57 -11.20
CA ALA A 254 -3.23 8.70 -11.41
C ALA A 254 -2.27 8.87 -10.22
N GLU A 255 -2.78 8.84 -8.98
CA GLU A 255 -1.96 8.94 -7.77
C GLU A 255 -0.96 7.78 -7.66
N ALA A 256 -1.38 6.55 -7.96
CA ALA A 256 -0.52 5.37 -7.93
C ALA A 256 0.58 5.43 -9.01
N LEU A 257 0.24 5.77 -10.26
CA LEU A 257 1.22 5.95 -11.34
C LEU A 257 2.24 7.04 -11.00
N ALA A 258 1.79 8.18 -10.47
CA ALA A 258 2.67 9.25 -10.04
C ALA A 258 3.61 8.79 -8.92
N GLY A 259 3.09 8.06 -7.92
CA GLY A 259 3.91 7.53 -6.82
C GLY A 259 4.98 6.56 -7.31
N VAL A 260 4.64 5.63 -8.20
CA VAL A 260 5.61 4.70 -8.81
C VAL A 260 6.65 5.48 -9.62
N ALA A 261 6.23 6.37 -10.53
CA ALA A 261 7.15 7.12 -11.39
C ALA A 261 8.11 8.01 -10.59
N ILE A 262 7.60 8.75 -9.60
CA ILE A 262 8.43 9.62 -8.73
C ILE A 262 9.45 8.79 -7.93
N THR A 263 9.04 7.62 -7.42
CA THR A 263 9.97 6.71 -6.75
C THR A 263 11.09 6.28 -7.69
N GLN A 264 10.80 6.00 -8.97
CA GLN A 264 11.82 5.66 -9.97
C GLN A 264 12.71 6.84 -10.36
N VAL A 265 12.23 8.08 -10.26
CA VAL A 265 13.08 9.27 -10.42
C VAL A 265 14.08 9.38 -9.27
N CYS A 266 13.60 9.21 -8.04
CA CYS A 266 14.44 9.35 -6.83
C CYS A 266 15.36 8.15 -6.61
N SER A 267 14.92 6.94 -6.96
CA SER A 267 15.62 5.67 -6.74
C SER A 267 15.37 4.71 -7.90
N PRO A 268 16.12 4.83 -9.01
CA PRO A 268 15.91 3.99 -10.20
C PRO A 268 16.02 2.49 -9.89
N GLY A 269 15.06 1.70 -10.32
CA GLY A 269 14.98 0.26 -10.07
C GLY A 269 14.46 -0.11 -8.67
N ALA A 270 14.00 0.85 -7.88
CA ALA A 270 13.38 0.59 -6.58
C ALA A 270 12.19 -0.38 -6.70
N LYS A 271 12.09 -1.32 -5.76
CA LYS A 271 11.01 -2.30 -5.68
C LYS A 271 9.75 -1.60 -5.15
N VAL A 272 8.79 -1.34 -6.04
CA VAL A 272 7.54 -0.63 -5.69
C VAL A 272 6.34 -1.52 -5.96
N LEU A 273 5.49 -1.74 -4.94
CA LEU A 273 4.15 -2.26 -5.16
C LEU A 273 3.23 -1.13 -5.58
N TYR A 274 2.50 -1.35 -6.66
CA TYR A 274 1.35 -0.53 -7.00
C TYR A 274 0.28 -0.74 -5.93
N GLY A 275 0.05 0.25 -5.09
CA GLY A 275 -0.93 0.16 -4.01
C GLY A 275 -2.29 0.68 -4.45
N ALA A 276 -3.36 0.07 -3.94
CA ALA A 276 -4.72 0.51 -4.18
C ALA A 276 -5.60 0.24 -2.96
N VAL A 277 -6.13 1.31 -2.37
CA VAL A 277 -7.05 1.25 -1.23
C VAL A 277 -8.25 2.19 -1.45
N PRO A 278 -8.87 2.19 -2.66
CA PRO A 278 -10.05 3.02 -2.88
C PRO A 278 -11.21 2.53 -2.03
N SER A 279 -11.98 3.46 -1.51
CA SER A 279 -13.13 3.17 -0.67
C SER A 279 -14.30 4.12 -0.96
N THR A 280 -15.38 3.99 -0.21
CA THR A 280 -16.57 4.80 -0.37
C THR A 280 -16.98 5.49 0.94
N MET A 281 -17.80 6.52 0.81
CA MET A 281 -18.45 7.21 1.92
C MET A 281 -19.97 7.07 1.78
N ASP A 282 -20.66 6.76 2.88
CA ASP A 282 -22.08 7.03 2.96
C ASP A 282 -22.28 8.55 3.15
N MET A 283 -22.61 9.21 2.05
CA MET A 283 -22.79 10.67 2.04
C MET A 283 -24.02 11.15 2.82
N ARG A 284 -24.93 10.26 3.25
CA ARG A 284 -26.07 10.63 4.09
C ARG A 284 -25.67 10.77 5.54
N HIS A 285 -24.77 9.89 5.99
CA HIS A 285 -24.33 9.82 7.38
C HIS A 285 -22.90 10.36 7.58
N MET A 286 -22.19 10.65 6.45
CA MET A 286 -20.79 11.07 6.44
C MET A 286 -19.86 10.02 7.09
N GLU A 287 -20.19 8.75 6.89
CA GLU A 287 -19.44 7.62 7.43
C GLU A 287 -18.61 6.94 6.34
N TYR A 288 -17.41 6.57 6.71
CA TYR A 288 -16.51 5.79 5.87
C TYR A 288 -16.98 4.34 5.79
N THR A 289 -17.12 3.79 4.58
CA THR A 289 -17.67 2.45 4.36
C THR A 289 -16.64 1.51 3.75
N MET A 290 -15.90 0.80 4.62
CA MET A 290 -14.87 -0.16 4.18
C MET A 290 -15.44 -1.50 3.72
N GLY A 291 -16.57 -1.95 4.26
CA GLY A 291 -17.19 -3.24 3.92
C GLY A 291 -18.11 -3.20 2.70
N SER A 292 -18.20 -2.06 1.98
CA SER A 292 -19.14 -1.89 0.87
C SER A 292 -18.78 -2.74 -0.35
N VAL A 293 -19.81 -3.13 -1.11
CA VAL A 293 -19.66 -3.83 -2.39
C VAL A 293 -18.88 -3.00 -3.40
N GLU A 294 -19.13 -1.69 -3.41
CA GLU A 294 -18.46 -0.71 -4.27
C GLU A 294 -16.94 -0.67 -4.01
N MET A 295 -16.53 -0.74 -2.76
CA MET A 295 -15.10 -0.84 -2.41
C MET A 295 -14.49 -2.13 -2.98
N ALA A 296 -15.15 -3.26 -2.83
CA ALA A 296 -14.67 -4.52 -3.36
C ALA A 296 -14.54 -4.50 -4.90
N ILE A 297 -15.52 -3.90 -5.59
CA ILE A 297 -15.48 -3.71 -7.05
C ILE A 297 -14.29 -2.83 -7.45
N MET A 298 -14.07 -1.70 -6.78
CA MET A 298 -12.96 -0.79 -7.09
C MET A 298 -11.60 -1.44 -6.84
N ASN A 299 -11.42 -2.18 -5.74
CA ASN A 299 -10.18 -2.90 -5.49
C ASN A 299 -9.93 -4.01 -6.52
N ALA A 300 -10.96 -4.75 -6.93
CA ALA A 300 -10.87 -5.71 -8.02
C ALA A 300 -10.52 -5.05 -9.37
N ALA A 301 -11.10 -3.87 -9.67
CA ALA A 301 -10.77 -3.08 -10.87
C ALA A 301 -9.33 -2.55 -10.83
N ALA A 302 -8.85 -2.14 -9.66
CA ALA A 302 -7.46 -1.69 -9.48
C ALA A 302 -6.44 -2.78 -9.82
N VAL A 303 -6.76 -4.06 -9.57
CA VAL A 303 -5.91 -5.18 -10.01
C VAL A 303 -5.76 -5.20 -11.52
N GLN A 304 -6.85 -4.98 -12.27
CA GLN A 304 -6.78 -4.91 -13.72
C GLN A 304 -5.93 -3.72 -14.21
N LEU A 305 -6.03 -2.55 -13.53
CA LEU A 305 -5.24 -1.37 -13.87
C LEU A 305 -3.74 -1.59 -13.62
N ALA A 306 -3.35 -2.19 -12.49
CA ALA A 306 -1.96 -2.51 -12.22
C ALA A 306 -1.37 -3.48 -13.25
N LYS A 307 -2.15 -4.48 -13.68
CA LYS A 307 -1.73 -5.49 -14.67
C LYS A 307 -1.56 -4.93 -16.08
N LEU A 308 -2.06 -3.73 -16.40
CA LEU A 308 -1.73 -3.04 -17.66
C LEU A 308 -0.23 -2.70 -17.77
N TYR A 309 0.42 -2.57 -16.63
CA TYR A 309 1.83 -2.17 -16.49
C TYR A 309 2.71 -3.31 -15.96
N ASP A 310 2.16 -4.50 -15.83
CA ASP A 310 2.81 -5.66 -15.20
C ASP A 310 3.32 -5.36 -13.77
N PHE A 311 2.67 -4.44 -13.04
CA PHE A 311 3.06 -4.11 -11.68
C PHE A 311 2.53 -5.13 -10.67
N PRO A 312 3.36 -5.55 -9.69
CA PRO A 312 2.86 -6.23 -8.52
C PRO A 312 1.93 -5.30 -7.73
N ILE A 313 0.74 -5.81 -7.36
CA ILE A 313 -0.28 -4.99 -6.70
C ILE A 313 -0.52 -5.40 -5.25
N TYR A 314 -0.60 -4.39 -4.39
CA TYR A 314 -1.15 -4.42 -3.05
C TYR A 314 -2.58 -3.87 -3.06
N ALA A 315 -3.57 -4.69 -2.71
CA ALA A 315 -4.97 -4.32 -2.73
C ALA A 315 -5.66 -4.64 -1.39
N SER A 316 -6.79 -3.99 -1.14
CA SER A 316 -7.59 -4.22 0.08
C SER A 316 -8.67 -5.26 -0.16
N GLY A 317 -8.79 -6.20 0.79
CA GLY A 317 -9.87 -7.16 0.86
C GLY A 317 -10.10 -7.60 2.31
N GLY A 318 -11.15 -8.38 2.57
CA GLY A 318 -11.44 -8.86 3.92
C GLY A 318 -11.76 -7.79 4.95
N VAL A 319 -12.29 -6.68 4.52
CA VAL A 319 -12.69 -5.54 5.35
C VAL A 319 -14.18 -5.58 5.68
N THR A 320 -14.60 -4.89 6.74
CA THR A 320 -15.99 -4.88 7.20
C THR A 320 -16.37 -3.59 7.91
N GLU A 321 -17.65 -3.21 7.80
CA GLU A 321 -18.28 -2.16 8.61
C GLU A 321 -18.87 -2.67 9.92
N ALA A 322 -18.99 -3.99 10.08
CA ALA A 322 -19.54 -4.59 11.28
C ALA A 322 -18.69 -4.22 12.51
N LYS A 323 -19.36 -3.77 13.56
CA LYS A 323 -18.71 -3.37 14.82
C LYS A 323 -18.50 -4.57 15.77
N ARG A 324 -18.89 -5.77 15.34
CA ARG A 324 -18.74 -7.04 16.05
C ARG A 324 -18.49 -8.16 15.07
N PRO A 325 -17.87 -9.28 15.50
CA PRO A 325 -17.73 -10.49 14.67
C PRO A 325 -19.10 -11.20 14.58
N ASP A 326 -19.90 -10.79 13.61
CA ASP A 326 -21.24 -11.31 13.33
C ASP A 326 -21.38 -11.80 11.87
N ILE A 327 -22.61 -12.09 11.43
CA ILE A 327 -22.91 -12.54 10.08
C ILE A 327 -22.51 -11.48 9.05
N GLN A 328 -22.75 -10.19 9.33
CA GLN A 328 -22.35 -9.09 8.46
C GLN A 328 -20.83 -9.10 8.24
N SER A 329 -20.07 -9.18 9.32
CA SER A 329 -18.60 -9.25 9.25
C SER A 329 -18.14 -10.45 8.40
N GLY A 330 -18.75 -11.62 8.56
CA GLY A 330 -18.43 -12.80 7.77
C GLY A 330 -18.71 -12.62 6.29
N CYS A 331 -19.87 -12.05 5.95
CA CYS A 331 -20.28 -11.81 4.55
C CYS A 331 -19.39 -10.80 3.86
N GLU A 332 -19.18 -9.63 4.46
CA GLU A 332 -18.39 -8.52 3.89
C GLU A 332 -16.93 -8.93 3.69
N LYS A 333 -16.31 -9.55 4.70
CA LYS A 333 -14.93 -10.04 4.61
C LYS A 333 -14.75 -11.13 3.55
N THR A 334 -15.67 -12.06 3.46
CA THR A 334 -15.61 -13.15 2.45
C THR A 334 -15.75 -12.57 1.05
N PHE A 335 -16.77 -11.74 0.85
CA PHE A 335 -17.09 -11.17 -0.45
C PHE A 335 -15.94 -10.31 -1.00
N SER A 336 -15.45 -9.34 -0.22
CA SER A 336 -14.38 -8.45 -0.66
C SER A 336 -13.08 -9.20 -0.96
N ASN A 337 -12.74 -10.20 -0.13
CA ASN A 337 -11.58 -11.06 -0.38
C ASN A 337 -11.69 -11.85 -1.67
N LEU A 338 -12.82 -12.51 -1.89
CA LEU A 338 -13.01 -13.33 -3.10
C LEU A 338 -12.92 -12.49 -4.36
N MET A 339 -13.56 -11.32 -4.39
CA MET A 339 -13.53 -10.45 -5.57
C MET A 339 -12.11 -10.03 -5.95
N VAL A 340 -11.32 -9.62 -4.98
CA VAL A 340 -9.95 -9.15 -5.23
C VAL A 340 -9.01 -10.33 -5.57
N ALA A 341 -9.13 -11.46 -4.86
CA ALA A 341 -8.34 -12.66 -5.11
C ALA A 341 -8.63 -13.28 -6.48
N MET A 342 -9.90 -13.35 -6.90
CA MET A 342 -10.30 -13.88 -8.21
C MET A 342 -9.81 -13.01 -9.37
N ASN A 343 -9.47 -11.76 -9.11
CA ASN A 343 -8.82 -10.87 -10.08
C ASN A 343 -7.31 -11.07 -10.18
N GLY A 344 -6.69 -11.81 -9.23
CA GLY A 344 -5.26 -12.12 -9.24
C GLY A 344 -4.39 -11.01 -8.68
N ALA A 345 -4.82 -10.34 -7.60
CA ALA A 345 -3.96 -9.45 -6.83
C ALA A 345 -2.74 -10.21 -6.30
N ASP A 346 -1.57 -9.60 -6.28
CA ASP A 346 -0.35 -10.23 -5.79
C ASP A 346 -0.35 -10.28 -4.26
N LEU A 347 -0.79 -9.21 -3.62
CA LEU A 347 -0.88 -9.11 -2.16
C LEU A 347 -2.22 -8.47 -1.76
N ILE A 348 -2.96 -9.16 -0.89
CA ILE A 348 -4.23 -8.67 -0.34
C ILE A 348 -4.06 -8.47 1.16
N HIS A 349 -4.23 -7.23 1.63
CA HIS A 349 -4.29 -6.97 3.05
C HIS A 349 -5.72 -7.14 3.58
N LEU A 350 -5.81 -7.85 4.69
CA LEU A 350 -7.07 -8.19 5.37
C LEU A 350 -7.25 -7.27 6.57
N ALA A 351 -8.24 -6.40 6.60
CA ALA A 351 -8.49 -5.50 7.72
C ALA A 351 -9.76 -5.83 8.53
#